data_f26156e712b92273e1adcb6363c01d48
#
_entry.id   f26156e712b92273e1adcb6363c01d48
#
_cell.length_a   1.000
_cell.length_b   1.000
_cell.length_c   1.000
_cell.angle_alpha   90.00
_cell.angle_beta   90.00
_cell.angle_gamma   90.00
#
_symmetry.space_group_name_H-M   'P 1'
#
loop_
_entity.id
_entity.type
_entity.pdbx_description
1 polymer ?
#
loop_
_entity_poly.entity_id
_entity_poly.type
_entity_poly.pdbx_seq_one_letter_code
_entity_poly.pdbx_strand_id
1 'polypeptide(L)'
;MRHIIVAALVCAAGSMLDAQSSKQIVTMGSASNLNLPFSPAVKAGGFIYVSGTISQEGGDIRAQTKWCLDDLDRTLNAAGSSLQHAASINVYLKNQGDFAAMNEVYRAFFKENPPARTTIVADLVVPGGLVEISAVGIPSGAERIIVHPPDWVKSPNPYSYGIKSGDALFLAGLIARNGKDNSAVEGDISTQVKTAMDNAGQILKAAGYEFTDVVAVRNYISDTKHFAGMNTVYQTYFPKDPPARATVVAPLTAPQYLFETTMVAVKGPREAVITPAADGTPGRPNPNLSSAIKVGNRLFVSGLLGSTAENKGDATAQTREILARAGRTLKAAGFGWSHVVDGVVFITDVANFAAMNTGYRGIFTKDFPARATVRTGLVAPDGLVEIMFTAVK
;
A
#
# COMPACT_ATOMS: atom_id res chain seq x y z
N MET A 1 38.01 59.66 -31.88
CA MET A 1 36.66 59.03 -31.79
C MET A 1 36.82 57.63 -31.30
N ARG A 2 36.45 57.35 -30.03
CA ARG A 2 36.51 56.02 -29.42
C ARG A 2 35.11 55.44 -29.44
N HIS A 3 34.91 54.34 -30.10
CA HIS A 3 33.68 53.58 -30.09
C HIS A 3 33.63 52.62 -28.88
N ILE A 4 32.70 52.88 -28.00
CA ILE A 4 32.39 51.95 -26.87
C ILE A 4 31.33 50.99 -27.36
N ILE A 5 31.68 49.72 -27.44
CA ILE A 5 30.74 48.60 -27.68
C ILE A 5 30.20 48.17 -26.33
N VAL A 6 28.93 48.38 -26.07
CA VAL A 6 28.22 47.82 -24.92
C VAL A 6 27.67 46.46 -25.29
N ALA A 7 28.24 45.40 -24.71
CA ALA A 7 27.72 44.06 -24.85
C ALA A 7 26.58 43.87 -23.80
N ALA A 8 25.35 43.71 -24.29
CA ALA A 8 24.21 43.34 -23.45
C ALA A 8 24.23 41.83 -23.15
N LEU A 9 24.47 41.49 -21.89
CA LEU A 9 24.32 40.11 -21.42
C LEU A 9 22.83 39.83 -21.22
N VAL A 10 22.21 39.03 -22.10
CA VAL A 10 20.86 38.51 -21.88
C VAL A 10 20.97 37.28 -20.97
N CYS A 11 20.66 37.45 -19.68
CA CYS A 11 20.43 36.33 -18.77
C CYS A 11 19.08 35.68 -19.13
N ALA A 12 19.12 34.58 -19.86
CA ALA A 12 17.96 33.69 -19.99
C ALA A 12 17.76 32.98 -18.65
N ALA A 13 16.85 33.51 -17.83
CA ALA A 13 16.30 32.77 -16.69
C ALA A 13 15.40 31.68 -17.25
N GLY A 14 15.97 30.47 -17.39
CA GLY A 14 15.18 29.29 -17.62
C GLY A 14 14.28 29.04 -16.40
N SER A 15 13.01 29.40 -16.51
CA SER A 15 11.98 28.92 -15.61
C SER A 15 11.90 27.41 -15.78
N MET A 16 12.50 26.63 -14.85
CA MET A 16 12.11 25.26 -14.66
C MET A 16 10.64 25.28 -14.22
N LEU A 17 9.74 25.10 -15.17
CA LEU A 17 8.37 24.68 -14.86
C LEU A 17 8.51 23.33 -14.18
N ASP A 18 8.39 23.31 -12.85
CA ASP A 18 8.04 22.12 -12.10
C ASP A 18 6.81 21.53 -12.80
N ALA A 19 7.00 20.45 -13.53
CA ALA A 19 5.90 19.68 -14.08
C ALA A 19 5.18 19.07 -12.89
N GLN A 20 4.27 19.83 -12.32
CA GLN A 20 3.34 19.42 -11.27
C GLN A 20 2.63 18.18 -11.83
N SER A 21 2.98 16.99 -11.33
CA SER A 21 2.32 15.74 -11.70
C SER A 21 0.89 15.83 -11.19
N SER A 22 0.00 16.39 -12.02
CA SER A 22 -1.40 16.56 -11.65
C SER A 22 -2.03 15.19 -11.45
N LYS A 23 -2.58 14.94 -10.27
CA LYS A 23 -3.44 13.79 -9.98
C LYS A 23 -4.52 13.70 -11.06
N GLN A 24 -4.59 12.57 -11.77
CA GLN A 24 -5.59 12.30 -12.79
C GLN A 24 -6.52 11.19 -12.32
N ILE A 25 -7.82 11.47 -12.27
CA ILE A 25 -8.84 10.47 -11.94
C ILE A 25 -9.15 9.66 -13.21
N VAL A 26 -9.14 8.34 -13.07
CA VAL A 26 -9.59 7.40 -14.09
C VAL A 26 -11.01 7.00 -13.76
N THR A 27 -11.93 7.17 -14.73
CA THR A 27 -13.37 6.97 -14.53
C THR A 27 -13.91 5.68 -15.15
N MET A 28 -13.04 4.82 -15.64
CA MET A 28 -13.38 3.50 -16.18
C MET A 28 -13.22 2.41 -15.10
N GLY A 29 -13.98 1.33 -15.27
CA GLY A 29 -14.01 0.20 -14.32
C GLY A 29 -15.35 0.09 -13.58
N SER A 30 -15.57 -1.02 -12.91
CA SER A 30 -16.82 -1.33 -12.21
C SER A 30 -17.15 -0.32 -11.12
N ALA A 31 -16.13 0.22 -10.45
CA ALA A 31 -16.28 1.20 -9.39
C ALA A 31 -16.88 2.53 -9.84
N SER A 32 -16.82 2.87 -11.15
CA SER A 32 -17.40 4.12 -11.69
C SER A 32 -18.92 4.21 -11.51
N ASN A 33 -19.60 3.08 -11.42
CA ASN A 33 -21.05 2.99 -11.29
C ASN A 33 -21.51 2.91 -9.83
N LEU A 34 -20.56 2.80 -8.89
CA LEU A 34 -20.86 2.72 -7.48
C LEU A 34 -20.79 4.13 -6.87
N ASN A 35 -21.86 4.58 -6.23
CA ASN A 35 -21.84 5.85 -5.49
C ASN A 35 -21.05 5.68 -4.17
N LEU A 36 -19.78 5.25 -4.27
CA LEU A 36 -18.87 5.05 -3.15
C LEU A 36 -17.75 6.11 -3.17
N PRO A 37 -17.19 6.50 -2.00
CA PRO A 37 -16.21 7.56 -1.91
C PRO A 37 -14.79 7.08 -2.26
N PHE A 38 -14.62 6.59 -3.49
CA PHE A 38 -13.32 6.27 -4.09
C PHE A 38 -13.42 6.34 -5.61
N SER A 39 -12.31 6.57 -6.27
CA SER A 39 -12.19 6.53 -7.74
C SER A 39 -11.74 5.15 -8.18
N PRO A 40 -12.14 4.65 -9.35
CA PRO A 40 -11.66 3.35 -9.87
C PRO A 40 -10.14 3.26 -9.92
N ALA A 41 -9.48 4.33 -10.40
CA ALA A 41 -8.05 4.49 -10.30
C ALA A 41 -7.63 5.96 -10.28
N VAL A 42 -6.41 6.19 -9.82
CA VAL A 42 -5.75 7.50 -9.80
C VAL A 42 -4.35 7.37 -10.39
N LYS A 43 -4.04 8.19 -11.39
CA LYS A 43 -2.70 8.28 -11.98
C LYS A 43 -1.96 9.46 -11.37
N ALA A 44 -0.80 9.22 -10.76
CA ALA A 44 0.05 10.25 -10.19
C ALA A 44 1.48 9.71 -9.94
N GLY A 45 2.48 10.60 -9.99
CA GLY A 45 3.86 10.29 -9.60
C GLY A 45 4.50 9.12 -10.34
N GLY A 46 4.12 8.89 -11.59
CA GLY A 46 4.65 7.79 -12.41
C GLY A 46 3.98 6.42 -12.13
N PHE A 47 2.89 6.37 -11.35
CA PHE A 47 2.15 5.15 -11.04
C PHE A 47 0.65 5.34 -11.23
N ILE A 48 -0.06 4.21 -11.30
CA ILE A 48 -1.52 4.12 -11.38
C ILE A 48 -1.99 3.30 -10.19
N TYR A 49 -2.68 3.96 -9.26
CA TYR A 49 -3.26 3.34 -8.08
C TYR A 49 -4.67 2.89 -8.41
N VAL A 50 -4.93 1.59 -8.37
CA VAL A 50 -6.23 1.00 -8.73
C VAL A 50 -6.92 0.51 -7.46
N SER A 51 -8.15 0.94 -7.27
CA SER A 51 -9.00 0.55 -6.14
C SER A 51 -9.21 -0.97 -6.06
N GLY A 52 -9.57 -1.43 -4.88
CA GLY A 52 -10.06 -2.78 -4.70
C GLY A 52 -11.30 -3.03 -5.57
N THR A 53 -11.29 -4.12 -6.31
CA THR A 53 -12.42 -4.58 -7.11
C THR A 53 -12.90 -5.93 -6.61
N ILE A 54 -14.22 -6.08 -6.50
CA ILE A 54 -14.93 -7.28 -6.04
C ILE A 54 -16.00 -7.61 -7.06
N SER A 55 -16.12 -8.88 -7.45
CA SER A 55 -17.12 -9.31 -8.41
C SER A 55 -18.55 -9.00 -7.93
N GLN A 56 -19.32 -8.39 -8.81
CA GLN A 56 -20.74 -8.12 -8.63
C GLN A 56 -21.64 -9.26 -9.21
N GLU A 57 -21.03 -10.20 -9.93
CA GLU A 57 -21.76 -11.24 -10.68
C GLU A 57 -21.92 -12.55 -9.89
N GLY A 58 -21.27 -12.64 -8.69
CA GLY A 58 -21.26 -13.88 -7.91
C GLY A 58 -20.37 -14.95 -8.53
N GLY A 59 -20.74 -16.22 -8.34
CA GLY A 59 -19.94 -17.37 -8.81
C GLY A 59 -18.95 -17.89 -7.77
N ASP A 60 -18.19 -18.91 -8.14
CA ASP A 60 -17.14 -19.48 -7.32
C ASP A 60 -15.89 -18.60 -7.30
N ILE A 61 -14.89 -19.01 -6.53
CA ILE A 61 -13.63 -18.24 -6.41
C ILE A 61 -12.92 -18.08 -7.76
N ARG A 62 -13.00 -19.05 -8.67
CA ARG A 62 -12.38 -18.97 -9.99
C ARG A 62 -13.06 -17.91 -10.85
N ALA A 63 -14.38 -17.90 -10.88
CA ALA A 63 -15.17 -16.92 -11.61
C ALA A 63 -14.92 -15.51 -11.08
N GLN A 64 -14.97 -15.33 -9.76
CA GLN A 64 -14.75 -14.02 -9.14
C GLN A 64 -13.29 -13.54 -9.30
N THR A 65 -12.29 -14.41 -9.21
CA THR A 65 -10.90 -14.05 -9.47
C THR A 65 -10.71 -13.58 -10.91
N LYS A 66 -11.28 -14.34 -11.87
CA LYS A 66 -11.23 -13.94 -13.28
C LYS A 66 -11.86 -12.59 -13.51
N TRP A 67 -13.05 -12.38 -12.96
CA TRP A 67 -13.79 -11.11 -13.08
C TRP A 67 -12.97 -9.94 -12.53
N CYS A 68 -12.37 -10.08 -11.34
CA CYS A 68 -11.54 -9.04 -10.73
C CYS A 68 -10.30 -8.72 -11.59
N LEU A 69 -9.62 -9.72 -12.13
CA LEU A 69 -8.44 -9.51 -12.97
C LEU A 69 -8.80 -8.86 -14.31
N ASP A 70 -9.93 -9.24 -14.92
CA ASP A 70 -10.44 -8.60 -16.13
C ASP A 70 -10.82 -7.13 -15.88
N ASP A 71 -11.44 -6.82 -14.74
CA ASP A 71 -11.82 -5.45 -14.37
C ASP A 71 -10.59 -4.57 -14.09
N LEU A 72 -9.59 -5.12 -13.40
CA LEU A 72 -8.29 -4.45 -13.20
C LEU A 72 -7.61 -4.18 -14.53
N ASP A 73 -7.61 -5.12 -15.48
CA ASP A 73 -6.99 -4.93 -16.78
C ASP A 73 -7.70 -3.82 -17.58
N ARG A 74 -9.05 -3.83 -17.59
CA ARG A 74 -9.83 -2.73 -18.22
C ARG A 74 -9.48 -1.37 -17.61
N THR A 75 -9.39 -1.30 -16.28
CA THR A 75 -9.09 -0.05 -15.56
C THR A 75 -7.67 0.42 -15.84
N LEU A 76 -6.69 -0.48 -15.83
CA LEU A 76 -5.30 -0.17 -16.15
C LEU A 76 -5.14 0.25 -17.63
N ASN A 77 -5.81 -0.41 -18.54
CA ASN A 77 -5.80 -0.02 -19.97
C ASN A 77 -6.35 1.38 -20.17
N ALA A 78 -7.46 1.73 -19.51
CA ALA A 78 -8.03 3.10 -19.56
C ALA A 78 -7.08 4.15 -18.95
N ALA A 79 -6.21 3.75 -18.04
CA ALA A 79 -5.19 4.61 -17.42
C ALA A 79 -3.88 4.68 -18.24
N GLY A 80 -3.76 3.96 -19.36
CA GLY A 80 -2.55 3.91 -20.18
C GLY A 80 -1.49 2.94 -19.64
N SER A 81 -1.93 1.80 -19.10
CA SER A 81 -1.11 0.67 -18.65
C SER A 81 -1.72 -0.65 -19.09
N SER A 82 -1.39 -1.75 -18.45
CA SER A 82 -2.03 -3.07 -18.56
C SER A 82 -1.81 -3.87 -17.30
N LEU A 83 -2.56 -4.96 -17.14
CA LEU A 83 -2.36 -5.88 -16.02
C LEU A 83 -0.94 -6.46 -16.01
N GLN A 84 -0.33 -6.70 -17.18
CA GLN A 84 1.06 -7.17 -17.32
C GLN A 84 2.09 -6.15 -16.82
N HIS A 85 1.74 -4.86 -16.81
CA HIS A 85 2.56 -3.78 -16.27
C HIS A 85 2.26 -3.44 -14.80
N ALA A 86 1.52 -4.29 -14.09
CA ALA A 86 1.34 -4.12 -12.65
C ALA A 86 2.69 -4.25 -11.92
N ALA A 87 2.97 -3.32 -11.01
CA ALA A 87 4.11 -3.40 -10.09
C ALA A 87 3.76 -4.27 -8.88
N SER A 88 2.57 -4.02 -8.30
CA SER A 88 2.11 -4.69 -7.08
C SER A 88 0.63 -5.01 -7.17
N ILE A 89 0.24 -6.18 -6.68
CA ILE A 89 -1.14 -6.60 -6.52
C ILE A 89 -1.36 -7.06 -5.09
N ASN A 90 -2.45 -6.59 -4.47
CA ASN A 90 -2.93 -7.12 -3.20
C ASN A 90 -4.18 -7.95 -3.44
N VAL A 91 -4.18 -9.16 -2.90
CA VAL A 91 -5.30 -10.11 -2.95
C VAL A 91 -5.81 -10.32 -1.53
N TYR A 92 -7.09 -10.08 -1.33
CA TYR A 92 -7.78 -10.33 -0.09
C TYR A 92 -8.79 -11.45 -0.33
N LEU A 93 -8.51 -12.63 0.26
CA LEU A 93 -9.36 -13.82 0.13
C LEU A 93 -10.29 -13.92 1.32
N LYS A 94 -11.55 -14.20 1.09
CA LYS A 94 -12.48 -14.47 2.18
C LYS A 94 -12.16 -15.76 2.92
N ASN A 95 -11.78 -16.79 2.19
CA ASN A 95 -11.50 -18.11 2.76
C ASN A 95 -10.06 -18.55 2.41
N GLN A 96 -9.33 -19.05 3.40
CA GLN A 96 -7.98 -19.59 3.20
C GLN A 96 -7.96 -20.76 2.18
N GLY A 97 -9.01 -21.59 2.20
CA GLY A 97 -9.15 -22.75 1.28
C GLY A 97 -9.24 -22.39 -0.19
N ASP A 98 -9.58 -21.13 -0.51
CA ASP A 98 -9.71 -20.65 -1.90
C ASP A 98 -8.36 -20.30 -2.54
N PHE A 99 -7.26 -20.31 -1.77
CA PHE A 99 -5.94 -19.87 -2.23
C PHE A 99 -5.43 -20.64 -3.45
N ALA A 100 -5.60 -21.96 -3.49
CA ALA A 100 -5.15 -22.80 -4.61
C ALA A 100 -5.95 -22.50 -5.90
N ALA A 101 -7.28 -22.43 -5.79
CA ALA A 101 -8.18 -22.17 -6.92
C ALA A 101 -8.03 -20.75 -7.47
N MET A 102 -7.82 -19.76 -6.60
CA MET A 102 -7.45 -18.41 -7.00
C MET A 102 -6.13 -18.39 -7.76
N ASN A 103 -5.10 -19.09 -7.29
CA ASN A 103 -3.79 -19.17 -7.95
C ASN A 103 -3.84 -19.82 -9.33
N GLU A 104 -4.73 -20.80 -9.58
CA GLU A 104 -4.92 -21.40 -10.91
C GLU A 104 -5.33 -20.34 -11.93
N VAL A 105 -6.35 -19.53 -11.59
CA VAL A 105 -6.82 -18.44 -12.45
C VAL A 105 -5.75 -17.35 -12.61
N TYR A 106 -5.15 -16.93 -11.51
CA TYR A 106 -4.12 -15.90 -11.50
C TYR A 106 -2.93 -16.28 -12.39
N ARG A 107 -2.50 -17.56 -12.37
CA ARG A 107 -1.43 -18.08 -13.22
C ARG A 107 -1.77 -18.03 -14.72
N ALA A 108 -3.04 -18.14 -15.08
CA ALA A 108 -3.46 -18.04 -16.47
C ALA A 108 -3.32 -16.62 -17.03
N PHE A 109 -3.50 -15.60 -16.17
CA PHE A 109 -3.27 -14.20 -16.52
C PHE A 109 -1.78 -13.84 -16.56
N PHE A 110 -0.98 -14.37 -15.63
CA PHE A 110 0.44 -14.06 -15.50
C PHE A 110 1.30 -15.31 -15.79
N LYS A 111 1.39 -15.68 -17.06
CA LYS A 111 2.21 -16.83 -17.50
C LYS A 111 3.69 -16.62 -17.25
N GLU A 112 4.15 -15.38 -17.44
CA GLU A 112 5.55 -14.98 -17.24
C GLU A 112 5.60 -13.67 -16.46
N ASN A 113 6.67 -13.50 -15.70
CA ASN A 113 6.98 -12.23 -15.06
C ASN A 113 5.81 -11.60 -14.27
N PRO A 114 5.15 -12.34 -13.35
CA PRO A 114 4.05 -11.81 -12.58
C PRO A 114 4.46 -10.60 -11.73
N PRO A 115 3.51 -9.74 -11.30
CA PRO A 115 3.80 -8.65 -10.38
C PRO A 115 4.24 -9.14 -8.99
N ALA A 116 4.74 -8.24 -8.17
CA ALA A 116 4.84 -8.47 -6.73
C ALA A 116 3.42 -8.66 -6.18
N ARG A 117 3.20 -9.63 -5.28
CA ARG A 117 1.87 -9.91 -4.75
C ARG A 117 1.89 -10.19 -3.26
N THR A 118 0.93 -9.60 -2.56
CA THR A 118 0.59 -9.91 -1.16
C THR A 118 -0.77 -10.59 -1.15
N THR A 119 -0.94 -11.66 -0.37
CA THR A 119 -2.22 -12.35 -0.25
C THR A 119 -2.53 -12.68 1.20
N ILE A 120 -3.60 -12.11 1.75
CA ILE A 120 -4.07 -12.37 3.11
C ILE A 120 -5.52 -12.84 3.09
N VAL A 121 -5.96 -13.39 4.21
CA VAL A 121 -7.37 -13.73 4.44
C VAL A 121 -8.06 -12.57 5.15
N ALA A 122 -9.15 -12.07 4.57
CA ALA A 122 -9.93 -10.95 5.10
C ALA A 122 -11.39 -11.06 4.67
N ASP A 123 -12.33 -10.65 5.52
CA ASP A 123 -13.73 -10.52 5.08
C ASP A 123 -13.87 -9.29 4.18
N LEU A 124 -14.81 -9.38 3.26
CA LEU A 124 -15.05 -8.37 2.23
C LEU A 124 -16.34 -7.62 2.51
N VAL A 125 -16.36 -6.35 2.09
CA VAL A 125 -17.49 -5.45 2.35
C VAL A 125 -18.70 -5.66 1.41
N VAL A 126 -18.54 -6.48 0.38
CA VAL A 126 -19.60 -6.86 -0.56
C VAL A 126 -20.12 -8.23 -0.19
N PRO A 127 -21.45 -8.38 0.09
CA PRO A 127 -22.05 -9.68 0.34
C PRO A 127 -21.83 -10.65 -0.83
N GLY A 128 -21.42 -11.87 -0.53
CA GLY A 128 -21.13 -12.88 -1.55
C GLY A 128 -19.74 -12.74 -2.23
N GLY A 129 -18.99 -11.69 -1.93
CA GLY A 129 -17.61 -11.54 -2.39
C GLY A 129 -16.72 -12.61 -1.76
N LEU A 130 -15.87 -13.25 -2.59
CA LEU A 130 -14.89 -14.25 -2.18
C LEU A 130 -13.46 -13.75 -2.32
N VAL A 131 -13.24 -12.74 -3.16
CA VAL A 131 -11.93 -12.10 -3.38
C VAL A 131 -12.09 -10.62 -3.71
N GLU A 132 -11.20 -9.80 -3.13
CA GLU A 132 -10.97 -8.41 -3.53
C GLU A 132 -9.54 -8.30 -4.05
N ILE A 133 -9.33 -7.59 -5.16
CA ILE A 133 -8.00 -7.39 -5.74
C ILE A 133 -7.79 -5.90 -6.01
N SER A 134 -6.66 -5.34 -5.54
CA SER A 134 -6.21 -3.99 -5.86
C SER A 134 -4.81 -4.02 -6.48
N ALA A 135 -4.43 -2.96 -7.19
CA ALA A 135 -3.15 -2.92 -7.89
C ALA A 135 -2.48 -1.55 -7.89
N VAL A 136 -1.15 -1.57 -8.04
CA VAL A 136 -0.37 -0.43 -8.49
C VAL A 136 0.19 -0.76 -9.87
N GLY A 137 -0.22 0.00 -10.88
CA GLY A 137 0.24 -0.15 -12.26
C GLY A 137 1.41 0.79 -12.59
N ILE A 138 2.21 0.39 -13.55
CA ILE A 138 3.28 1.18 -14.15
C ILE A 138 2.76 1.64 -15.53
N PRO A 139 2.84 2.94 -15.91
CA PRO A 139 2.43 3.39 -17.22
C PRO A 139 3.16 2.66 -18.35
N SER A 140 2.47 2.42 -19.46
CA SER A 140 3.07 1.82 -20.66
C SER A 140 4.28 2.64 -21.13
N GLY A 141 5.36 1.93 -21.45
CA GLY A 141 6.63 2.55 -21.84
C GLY A 141 7.57 2.91 -20.70
N ALA A 142 7.11 2.91 -19.45
CA ALA A 142 8.00 3.02 -18.30
C ALA A 142 8.66 1.67 -17.98
N GLU A 143 9.86 1.73 -17.42
CA GLU A 143 10.64 0.53 -17.10
C GLU A 143 9.98 -0.30 -16.00
N ARG A 144 9.97 -1.63 -16.17
CA ARG A 144 9.49 -2.61 -15.21
C ARG A 144 10.53 -3.73 -15.08
N ILE A 145 11.27 -3.72 -13.99
CA ILE A 145 12.36 -4.68 -13.73
C ILE A 145 11.89 -5.68 -12.67
N ILE A 146 12.07 -6.95 -12.97
CA ILE A 146 11.84 -8.03 -12.00
C ILE A 146 13.07 -8.18 -11.14
N VAL A 147 12.85 -8.13 -9.83
CA VAL A 147 13.88 -8.33 -8.83
C VAL A 147 13.82 -9.76 -8.31
N HIS A 148 14.92 -10.47 -8.47
CA HIS A 148 15.08 -11.84 -8.01
C HIS A 148 16.47 -11.99 -7.36
N PRO A 149 16.56 -12.35 -6.07
CA PRO A 149 17.85 -12.63 -5.46
C PRO A 149 18.55 -13.81 -6.18
N PRO A 150 19.85 -13.71 -6.49
CA PRO A 150 20.53 -14.63 -7.42
C PRO A 150 20.51 -16.09 -6.98
N ASP A 151 20.55 -16.34 -5.66
CA ASP A 151 20.62 -17.71 -5.11
C ASP A 151 19.25 -18.29 -4.72
N TRP A 152 18.17 -17.61 -5.08
CA TRP A 152 16.82 -18.04 -4.73
C TRP A 152 16.17 -18.86 -5.82
N VAL A 153 15.34 -19.82 -5.43
CA VAL A 153 14.43 -20.48 -6.36
C VAL A 153 13.27 -19.56 -6.73
N LYS A 154 12.70 -19.75 -7.92
CA LYS A 154 11.44 -19.08 -8.27
C LYS A 154 10.33 -19.55 -7.33
N SER A 155 9.46 -18.63 -6.94
CA SER A 155 8.28 -19.00 -6.18
C SER A 155 7.42 -20.01 -6.94
N PRO A 156 6.90 -21.07 -6.30
CA PRO A 156 5.93 -21.96 -6.91
C PRO A 156 4.58 -21.27 -7.14
N ASN A 157 4.32 -20.16 -6.45
CA ASN A 157 3.15 -19.33 -6.65
C ASN A 157 3.43 -18.21 -7.67
N PRO A 158 2.42 -17.74 -8.40
CA PRO A 158 2.58 -16.77 -9.50
C PRO A 158 2.78 -15.35 -8.95
N TYR A 159 3.98 -15.05 -8.46
CA TYR A 159 4.42 -13.69 -8.10
C TYR A 159 5.94 -13.54 -8.24
N SER A 160 6.40 -12.32 -8.48
CA SER A 160 7.80 -11.93 -8.40
C SER A 160 8.12 -11.42 -6.99
N TYR A 161 9.33 -11.65 -6.49
CA TYR A 161 9.74 -11.19 -5.16
C TYR A 161 9.76 -9.67 -5.04
N GLY A 162 10.08 -8.99 -6.12
CA GLY A 162 10.02 -7.54 -6.21
C GLY A 162 9.88 -7.05 -7.64
N ILE A 163 9.27 -5.88 -7.80
CA ILE A 163 9.19 -5.14 -9.06
C ILE A 163 9.74 -3.74 -8.82
N LYS A 164 10.75 -3.37 -9.62
CA LYS A 164 11.35 -2.04 -9.62
C LYS A 164 10.86 -1.26 -10.84
N SER A 165 10.53 0.02 -10.64
CA SER A 165 10.22 0.97 -11.70
C SER A 165 10.71 2.36 -11.29
N GLY A 166 11.60 2.93 -12.09
CA GLY A 166 12.27 4.17 -11.74
C GLY A 166 13.01 4.08 -10.41
N ASP A 167 12.67 4.97 -9.50
CA ASP A 167 13.24 5.05 -8.15
C ASP A 167 12.49 4.22 -7.10
N ALA A 168 11.41 3.54 -7.47
CA ALA A 168 10.58 2.77 -6.55
C ALA A 168 10.75 1.25 -6.73
N LEU A 169 10.67 0.54 -5.62
CA LEU A 169 10.68 -0.92 -5.54
C LEU A 169 9.48 -1.38 -4.70
N PHE A 170 8.69 -2.28 -5.26
CA PHE A 170 7.55 -2.93 -4.62
C PHE A 170 7.92 -4.37 -4.30
N LEU A 171 7.95 -4.75 -3.03
CA LEU A 171 8.20 -6.12 -2.59
C LEU A 171 6.88 -6.89 -2.51
N ALA A 172 6.92 -8.18 -2.81
CA ALA A 172 5.82 -9.10 -2.52
C ALA A 172 5.60 -9.24 -1.01
N GLY A 173 4.46 -9.83 -0.63
CA GLY A 173 4.25 -10.30 0.74
C GLY A 173 5.27 -11.39 1.09
N LEU A 174 6.00 -11.17 2.17
CA LEU A 174 7.06 -12.05 2.64
C LEU A 174 6.64 -12.72 3.95
N ILE A 175 6.56 -14.02 3.90
CA ILE A 175 6.37 -14.91 5.05
C ILE A 175 7.69 -15.61 5.37
N ALA A 176 7.74 -16.34 6.48
CA ALA A 176 8.93 -17.09 6.90
C ALA A 176 9.20 -18.29 5.98
N ARG A 177 9.95 -18.08 4.91
CA ARG A 177 10.40 -19.09 3.95
C ARG A 177 11.88 -18.97 3.64
N ASN A 178 12.50 -20.12 3.39
CA ASN A 178 13.86 -20.17 2.88
C ASN A 178 13.87 -19.83 1.38
N GLY A 179 14.63 -18.83 0.99
CA GLY A 179 14.73 -18.41 -0.42
C GLY A 179 15.36 -19.47 -1.35
N LYS A 180 16.23 -20.35 -0.83
CA LYS A 180 16.99 -21.33 -1.65
C LYS A 180 16.15 -22.53 -2.09
N ASP A 181 15.15 -22.93 -1.32
CA ASP A 181 14.33 -24.11 -1.59
C ASP A 181 12.83 -23.87 -1.42
N ASN A 182 12.46 -22.64 -0.99
CA ASN A 182 11.09 -22.23 -0.70
C ASN A 182 10.41 -23.03 0.43
N SER A 183 11.17 -23.74 1.26
CA SER A 183 10.63 -24.43 2.44
C SER A 183 10.13 -23.43 3.48
N ALA A 184 9.09 -23.81 4.23
CA ALA A 184 8.62 -23.01 5.37
C ALA A 184 9.66 -23.03 6.49
N VAL A 185 9.89 -21.86 7.12
CA VAL A 185 10.67 -21.76 8.34
C VAL A 185 9.70 -21.69 9.51
N GLU A 186 9.60 -22.77 10.25
CA GLU A 186 8.76 -22.86 11.43
C GLU A 186 9.44 -22.16 12.62
N GLY A 187 8.68 -21.88 13.66
CA GLY A 187 9.16 -21.26 14.88
C GLY A 187 8.18 -20.24 15.46
N ASP A 188 8.62 -19.58 16.50
CA ASP A 188 7.86 -18.51 17.16
C ASP A 188 7.79 -17.23 16.29
N ILE A 189 7.06 -16.24 16.78
CA ILE A 189 6.90 -14.97 16.07
C ILE A 189 8.25 -14.28 15.80
N SER A 190 9.20 -14.36 16.73
CA SER A 190 10.51 -13.73 16.57
C SER A 190 11.31 -14.37 15.46
N THR A 191 11.30 -15.69 15.37
CA THR A 191 11.94 -16.47 14.30
C THR A 191 11.32 -16.13 12.93
N GLN A 192 10.00 -16.08 12.87
CA GLN A 192 9.31 -15.83 11.59
C GLN A 192 9.48 -14.38 11.13
N VAL A 193 9.42 -13.40 12.03
CA VAL A 193 9.69 -11.99 11.69
C VAL A 193 11.12 -11.83 11.21
N LYS A 194 12.10 -12.40 11.95
CA LYS A 194 13.51 -12.34 11.55
C LYS A 194 13.71 -12.91 10.15
N THR A 195 13.15 -14.08 9.86
CA THR A 195 13.27 -14.72 8.54
C THR A 195 12.67 -13.86 7.43
N ALA A 196 11.45 -13.35 7.62
CA ALA A 196 10.80 -12.51 6.62
C ALA A 196 11.55 -11.18 6.38
N MET A 197 12.10 -10.58 7.44
CA MET A 197 12.90 -9.35 7.35
C MET A 197 14.26 -9.59 6.70
N ASP A 198 14.97 -10.67 7.03
CA ASP A 198 16.21 -11.05 6.36
C ASP A 198 15.98 -11.28 4.87
N ASN A 199 14.88 -11.92 4.50
CA ASN A 199 14.44 -12.10 3.12
C ASN A 199 14.17 -10.76 2.43
N ALA A 200 13.50 -9.82 3.10
CA ALA A 200 13.33 -8.46 2.58
C ALA A 200 14.68 -7.79 2.30
N GLY A 201 15.64 -7.91 3.21
CA GLY A 201 16.99 -7.39 3.04
C GLY A 201 17.71 -7.96 1.81
N GLN A 202 17.54 -9.25 1.52
CA GLN A 202 18.11 -9.87 0.32
C GLN A 202 17.49 -9.34 -0.98
N ILE A 203 16.16 -9.15 -1.00
CA ILE A 203 15.46 -8.58 -2.15
C ILE A 203 15.84 -7.11 -2.35
N LEU A 204 15.87 -6.31 -1.28
CA LEU A 204 16.33 -4.93 -1.31
C LEU A 204 17.74 -4.85 -1.91
N LYS A 205 18.67 -5.63 -1.40
CA LYS A 205 20.07 -5.69 -1.89
C LYS A 205 20.14 -6.08 -3.37
N ALA A 206 19.37 -7.08 -3.81
CA ALA A 206 19.33 -7.51 -5.20
C ALA A 206 18.84 -6.40 -6.15
N ALA A 207 18.02 -5.48 -5.66
CA ALA A 207 17.54 -4.31 -6.40
C ALA A 207 18.46 -3.07 -6.26
N GLY A 208 19.49 -3.12 -5.42
CA GLY A 208 20.36 -1.97 -5.10
C GLY A 208 19.74 -1.02 -4.05
N TYR A 209 18.88 -1.54 -3.17
CA TYR A 209 18.24 -0.82 -2.07
C TYR A 209 18.71 -1.36 -0.71
N GLU A 210 18.38 -0.59 0.32
CA GLU A 210 18.63 -0.92 1.72
C GLU A 210 17.36 -0.67 2.56
N PHE A 211 17.35 -1.09 3.83
CA PHE A 211 16.23 -0.81 4.74
C PHE A 211 16.01 0.69 4.96
N THR A 212 17.05 1.49 4.84
CA THR A 212 16.98 2.96 4.87
C THR A 212 16.20 3.57 3.71
N ASP A 213 16.00 2.85 2.61
CA ASP A 213 15.17 3.27 1.48
C ASP A 213 13.68 2.90 1.65
N VAL A 214 13.34 2.03 2.63
CA VAL A 214 11.96 1.59 2.86
C VAL A 214 11.13 2.75 3.39
N VAL A 215 10.04 3.06 2.69
CA VAL A 215 9.16 4.21 2.99
C VAL A 215 7.81 3.80 3.55
N ALA A 216 7.31 2.62 3.18
CA ALA A 216 6.03 2.10 3.65
C ALA A 216 6.09 0.59 3.89
N VAL A 217 5.44 0.15 4.96
CA VAL A 217 5.35 -1.27 5.37
C VAL A 217 3.91 -1.59 5.78
N ARG A 218 3.40 -2.73 5.35
CA ARG A 218 2.20 -3.34 5.93
C ARG A 218 2.56 -4.68 6.52
N ASN A 219 2.30 -4.84 7.80
CA ASN A 219 2.50 -6.07 8.54
C ASN A 219 1.16 -6.73 8.83
N TYR A 220 1.11 -8.02 8.66
CA TYR A 220 -0.02 -8.88 8.99
C TYR A 220 0.43 -9.90 10.01
N ILE A 221 -0.23 -9.94 11.16
CA ILE A 221 0.02 -10.93 12.22
C ILE A 221 -1.21 -11.81 12.38
N SER A 222 -1.00 -13.09 12.63
CA SER A 222 -2.10 -14.06 12.74
C SER A 222 -2.91 -13.91 14.04
N ASP A 223 -2.35 -13.26 15.06
CA ASP A 223 -2.98 -13.05 16.37
C ASP A 223 -2.37 -11.81 17.04
N THR A 224 -3.18 -11.05 17.77
CA THR A 224 -2.76 -9.84 18.51
C THR A 224 -1.65 -10.12 19.52
N LYS A 225 -1.60 -11.33 20.11
CA LYS A 225 -0.52 -11.74 21.04
C LYS A 225 0.88 -11.67 20.43
N HIS A 226 0.98 -11.71 19.09
CA HIS A 226 2.25 -11.63 18.37
C HIS A 226 2.79 -10.22 18.23
N PHE A 227 1.98 -9.18 18.50
CA PHE A 227 2.33 -7.79 18.23
C PHE A 227 3.59 -7.31 18.96
N ALA A 228 3.72 -7.63 20.25
CA ALA A 228 4.88 -7.23 21.04
C ALA A 228 6.17 -7.92 20.55
N GLY A 229 6.14 -9.25 20.37
CA GLY A 229 7.28 -10.02 19.86
C GLY A 229 7.70 -9.61 18.46
N MET A 230 6.73 -9.35 17.58
CA MET A 230 6.98 -8.82 16.24
C MET A 230 7.72 -7.46 16.32
N ASN A 231 7.25 -6.52 17.14
CA ASN A 231 7.87 -5.20 17.28
C ASN A 231 9.33 -5.29 17.79
N THR A 232 9.60 -6.18 18.75
CA THR A 232 10.95 -6.37 19.30
C THR A 232 11.97 -6.71 18.19
N VAL A 233 11.60 -7.60 17.27
CA VAL A 233 12.48 -7.96 16.15
C VAL A 233 12.48 -6.89 15.06
N TYR A 234 11.30 -6.38 14.69
CA TYR A 234 11.15 -5.37 13.63
C TYR A 234 12.00 -4.12 13.86
N GLN A 235 12.07 -3.61 15.09
CA GLN A 235 12.85 -2.42 15.45
C GLN A 235 14.35 -2.58 15.14
N THR A 236 14.89 -3.78 15.17
CA THR A 236 16.31 -4.01 14.90
C THR A 236 16.70 -3.71 13.44
N TYR A 237 15.73 -3.77 12.52
CA TYR A 237 15.93 -3.44 11.10
C TYR A 237 15.74 -1.95 10.80
N PHE A 238 15.09 -1.22 11.69
CA PHE A 238 14.82 0.22 11.56
C PHE A 238 15.19 0.98 12.83
N PRO A 239 16.49 1.08 13.15
CA PRO A 239 16.96 1.70 14.41
C PRO A 239 16.74 3.22 14.45
N LYS A 240 16.55 3.85 13.31
CA LYS A 240 16.33 5.29 13.18
C LYS A 240 15.29 5.57 12.09
N ASP A 241 14.41 6.53 12.35
CA ASP A 241 13.39 7.00 11.40
C ASP A 241 12.66 5.82 10.71
N PRO A 242 11.95 4.95 11.45
CA PRO A 242 11.30 3.77 10.86
C PRO A 242 10.30 4.18 9.78
N PRO A 243 9.99 3.30 8.81
CA PRO A 243 9.05 3.61 7.73
C PRO A 243 7.64 3.90 8.25
N ALA A 244 6.80 4.50 7.41
CA ALA A 244 5.36 4.51 7.61
C ALA A 244 4.85 3.07 7.68
N ARG A 245 3.99 2.73 8.66
CA ARG A 245 3.57 1.35 8.90
C ARG A 245 2.10 1.24 9.30
N ALA A 246 1.42 0.24 8.76
CA ALA A 246 0.19 -0.32 9.31
C ALA A 246 0.47 -1.74 9.82
N THR A 247 -0.20 -2.17 10.90
CA THR A 247 -0.12 -3.55 11.39
C THR A 247 -1.51 -4.02 11.78
N VAL A 248 -2.01 -5.03 11.07
CA VAL A 248 -3.35 -5.58 11.28
C VAL A 248 -3.29 -7.07 11.60
N VAL A 249 -4.36 -7.58 12.19
CA VAL A 249 -4.51 -8.99 12.53
C VAL A 249 -5.34 -9.67 11.45
N ALA A 250 -4.73 -10.60 10.74
CA ALA A 250 -5.38 -11.34 9.66
C ALA A 250 -4.83 -12.77 9.57
N PRO A 251 -5.66 -13.78 9.33
CA PRO A 251 -5.17 -15.10 8.97
C PRO A 251 -4.33 -15.02 7.68
N LEU A 252 -3.27 -15.80 7.63
CA LEU A 252 -2.41 -15.88 6.45
C LEU A 252 -2.80 -17.06 5.55
N THR A 253 -2.12 -17.22 4.42
CA THR A 253 -2.46 -18.24 3.41
C THR A 253 -2.25 -19.68 3.88
N ALA A 254 -1.58 -19.89 5.01
CA ALA A 254 -1.46 -21.20 5.67
C ALA A 254 -1.28 -21.01 7.20
N PRO A 255 -1.79 -21.96 8.03
CA PRO A 255 -1.90 -21.77 9.48
C PRO A 255 -0.56 -21.74 10.23
N GLN A 256 0.52 -22.29 9.66
CA GLN A 256 1.85 -22.25 10.25
C GLN A 256 2.51 -20.87 10.20
N TYR A 257 2.03 -19.95 9.36
CA TYR A 257 2.58 -18.61 9.28
C TYR A 257 1.94 -17.68 10.31
N LEU A 258 2.78 -16.98 11.04
CA LEU A 258 2.39 -16.03 12.09
C LEU A 258 2.54 -14.59 11.66
N PHE A 259 3.32 -14.34 10.60
CA PHE A 259 3.70 -13.02 10.13
C PHE A 259 3.85 -12.97 8.60
N GLU A 260 3.34 -11.92 8.00
CA GLU A 260 3.61 -11.52 6.62
C GLU A 260 3.90 -10.02 6.59
N THR A 261 4.86 -9.60 5.78
CA THR A 261 5.20 -8.19 5.57
C THR A 261 5.30 -7.86 4.09
N THR A 262 4.81 -6.69 3.69
CA THR A 262 5.04 -6.14 2.35
C THR A 262 5.59 -4.73 2.47
N MET A 263 6.47 -4.34 1.54
CA MET A 263 7.23 -3.10 1.62
C MET A 263 7.24 -2.36 0.30
N VAL A 264 7.29 -1.03 0.40
CA VAL A 264 7.67 -0.14 -0.70
C VAL A 264 8.94 0.58 -0.29
N ALA A 265 9.94 0.57 -1.18
CA ALA A 265 11.18 1.32 -1.01
C ALA A 265 11.31 2.35 -2.14
N VAL A 266 11.86 3.53 -1.84
CA VAL A 266 12.05 4.61 -2.81
C VAL A 266 13.42 5.24 -2.59
N LYS A 267 14.21 5.38 -3.66
CA LYS A 267 15.49 6.09 -3.63
C LYS A 267 15.30 7.59 -3.54
N GLY A 268 16.12 8.23 -2.74
CA GLY A 268 16.15 9.69 -2.62
C GLY A 268 16.25 10.18 -1.18
N PRO A 269 16.39 11.49 -0.98
CA PRO A 269 16.37 12.09 0.35
C PRO A 269 15.06 11.80 1.06
N ARG A 270 15.16 11.15 2.22
CA ARG A 270 14.03 10.67 3.03
C ARG A 270 13.87 11.53 4.27
N GLU A 271 12.65 11.95 4.55
CA GLU A 271 12.28 12.76 5.71
C GLU A 271 11.20 12.04 6.52
N ALA A 272 11.47 11.75 7.79
CA ALA A 272 10.47 11.24 8.71
C ALA A 272 9.62 12.39 9.26
N VAL A 273 8.31 12.26 9.12
CA VAL A 273 7.32 13.25 9.59
C VAL A 273 6.68 12.75 10.87
N ILE A 274 6.55 13.63 11.86
CA ILE A 274 5.81 13.36 13.09
C ILE A 274 4.51 14.17 13.06
N THR A 275 3.38 13.53 13.31
CA THR A 275 2.08 14.21 13.36
C THR A 275 2.04 15.15 14.57
N PRO A 276 1.79 16.46 14.38
CA PRO A 276 1.56 17.38 15.51
C PRO A 276 0.28 17.00 16.28
N ALA A 277 0.26 17.30 17.57
CA ALA A 277 -0.93 17.18 18.38
C ALA A 277 -2.06 18.13 17.90
N ALA A 278 -3.27 17.95 18.42
CA ALA A 278 -4.42 18.76 17.98
C ALA A 278 -4.28 20.25 18.33
N ASP A 279 -3.57 20.57 19.39
CA ASP A 279 -3.24 21.93 19.82
C ASP A 279 -2.04 22.55 19.09
N GLY A 280 -1.45 21.83 18.13
CA GLY A 280 -0.29 22.27 17.35
C GLY A 280 1.05 22.00 18.00
N THR A 281 1.11 21.46 19.22
CA THR A 281 2.37 21.08 19.86
C THR A 281 3.06 19.96 19.10
N PRO A 282 4.41 19.83 19.19
CA PRO A 282 5.14 18.75 18.55
C PRO A 282 4.63 17.37 18.99
N GLY A 283 4.43 16.48 18.05
CA GLY A 283 4.10 15.09 18.33
C GLY A 283 5.29 14.32 18.95
N ARG A 284 5.02 13.10 19.39
CA ARG A 284 6.06 12.23 19.95
C ARG A 284 6.53 11.21 18.92
N PRO A 285 7.85 10.98 18.79
CA PRO A 285 8.38 9.89 17.98
C PRO A 285 7.87 8.53 18.48
N ASN A 286 7.66 7.61 17.54
CA ASN A 286 7.35 6.22 17.86
C ASN A 286 8.50 5.33 17.34
N PRO A 287 9.08 4.44 18.16
CA PRO A 287 10.21 3.62 17.74
C PRO A 287 9.85 2.57 16.66
N ASN A 288 8.57 2.32 16.45
CA ASN A 288 8.08 1.28 15.53
C ASN A 288 7.65 1.82 14.17
N LEU A 289 7.36 3.12 14.06
CA LEU A 289 6.89 3.75 12.82
C LEU A 289 7.07 5.27 12.87
N SER A 290 7.32 5.89 11.73
CA SER A 290 7.13 7.33 11.55
C SER A 290 5.66 7.62 11.22
N SER A 291 5.12 8.77 11.61
CA SER A 291 3.73 9.12 11.23
C SER A 291 3.57 9.17 9.72
N ALA A 292 4.60 9.63 9.01
CA ALA A 292 4.73 9.51 7.57
C ALA A 292 6.20 9.58 7.15
N ILE A 293 6.48 9.11 5.93
CA ILE A 293 7.77 9.28 5.26
C ILE A 293 7.55 10.06 3.97
N LYS A 294 8.31 11.14 3.81
CA LYS A 294 8.37 11.94 2.60
C LYS A 294 9.64 11.63 1.81
N VAL A 295 9.50 11.39 0.51
CA VAL A 295 10.61 11.27 -0.45
C VAL A 295 10.23 12.01 -1.72
N GLY A 296 10.97 13.08 -2.04
CA GLY A 296 10.67 13.91 -3.20
C GLY A 296 9.23 14.46 -3.14
N ASN A 297 8.45 14.18 -4.15
CA ASN A 297 7.04 14.59 -4.27
C ASN A 297 6.04 13.56 -3.72
N ARG A 298 6.48 12.51 -3.01
CA ARG A 298 5.65 11.45 -2.45
C ARG A 298 5.64 11.50 -0.93
N LEU A 299 4.50 11.18 -0.34
CA LEU A 299 4.31 11.03 1.10
C LEU A 299 3.58 9.72 1.37
N PHE A 300 4.15 8.90 2.24
CA PHE A 300 3.58 7.64 2.71
C PHE A 300 3.15 7.82 4.17
N VAL A 301 1.85 7.81 4.43
CA VAL A 301 1.28 8.04 5.76
C VAL A 301 1.00 6.69 6.41
N SER A 302 1.41 6.53 7.66
CA SER A 302 1.17 5.30 8.45
C SER A 302 -0.32 5.01 8.61
N GLY A 303 -0.63 3.77 8.96
CA GLY A 303 -1.93 3.39 9.47
C GLY A 303 -2.30 4.24 10.69
N LEU A 304 -3.40 4.96 10.57
CA LEU A 304 -3.92 5.83 11.61
C LEU A 304 -5.16 5.21 12.24
N LEU A 305 -5.15 5.13 13.55
CA LEU A 305 -6.29 4.76 14.37
C LEU A 305 -6.95 6.03 14.91
N GLY A 306 -8.27 6.00 15.05
CA GLY A 306 -9.04 7.17 15.52
C GLY A 306 -9.73 6.96 16.86
N SER A 307 -9.51 5.83 17.53
CA SER A 307 -10.16 5.57 18.82
C SER A 307 -9.70 6.54 19.90
N THR A 308 -10.65 7.08 20.64
CA THR A 308 -10.50 7.90 21.83
C THR A 308 -11.53 7.43 22.87
N ALA A 309 -11.44 7.92 24.09
CA ALA A 309 -12.44 7.60 25.13
C ALA A 309 -13.85 8.04 24.75
N GLU A 310 -13.97 9.16 24.02
CA GLU A 310 -15.22 9.81 23.67
C GLU A 310 -15.92 9.19 22.45
N ASN A 311 -15.17 8.49 21.57
CA ASN A 311 -15.70 7.92 20.34
C ASN A 311 -15.69 6.39 20.29
N LYS A 312 -15.59 5.75 21.46
CA LYS A 312 -15.61 4.31 21.60
C LYS A 312 -16.90 3.75 21.01
N GLY A 313 -16.79 2.77 20.09
CA GLY A 313 -17.94 2.15 19.43
C GLY A 313 -18.52 2.95 18.25
N ASP A 314 -18.03 4.15 17.94
CA ASP A 314 -18.51 4.99 16.83
C ASP A 314 -17.51 5.03 15.66
N ALA A 315 -17.73 4.19 14.64
CA ALA A 315 -16.87 4.13 13.46
C ALA A 315 -16.86 5.43 12.65
N THR A 316 -17.97 6.21 12.65
CA THR A 316 -18.01 7.52 11.98
C THR A 316 -17.10 8.52 12.67
N ALA A 317 -17.21 8.63 14.00
CA ALA A 317 -16.38 9.54 14.79
C ALA A 317 -14.90 9.13 14.76
N GLN A 318 -14.59 7.82 14.83
CA GLN A 318 -13.23 7.33 14.69
C GLN A 318 -12.65 7.66 13.30
N THR A 319 -13.43 7.50 12.23
CA THR A 319 -12.99 7.87 10.88
C THR A 319 -12.69 9.36 10.76
N ARG A 320 -13.53 10.21 11.34
CA ARG A 320 -13.30 11.66 11.38
C ARG A 320 -12.01 12.02 12.13
N GLU A 321 -11.75 11.36 13.26
CA GLU A 321 -10.49 11.57 14.01
C GLU A 321 -9.27 11.08 13.23
N ILE A 322 -9.34 9.93 12.53
CA ILE A 322 -8.29 9.47 11.61
C ILE A 322 -7.99 10.55 10.58
N LEU A 323 -9.02 11.09 9.94
CA LEU A 323 -8.87 12.11 8.91
C LEU A 323 -8.31 13.42 9.50
N ALA A 324 -8.71 13.81 10.70
CA ALA A 324 -8.12 14.97 11.39
C ALA A 324 -6.62 14.76 11.64
N ARG A 325 -6.21 13.59 12.11
CA ARG A 325 -4.78 13.21 12.30
C ARG A 325 -4.04 13.21 10.96
N ALA A 326 -4.59 12.57 9.93
CA ALA A 326 -4.02 12.54 8.59
C ALA A 326 -3.85 13.96 8.01
N GLY A 327 -4.84 14.84 8.20
CA GLY A 327 -4.78 16.24 7.76
C GLY A 327 -3.63 17.01 8.43
N ARG A 328 -3.37 16.80 9.72
CA ARG A 328 -2.22 17.38 10.42
C ARG A 328 -0.90 16.83 9.89
N THR A 329 -0.82 15.53 9.64
CA THR A 329 0.36 14.87 9.04
C THR A 329 0.66 15.41 7.65
N LEU A 330 -0.35 15.48 6.78
CA LEU A 330 -0.25 16.04 5.43
C LEU A 330 0.28 17.48 5.48
N LYS A 331 -0.34 18.33 6.31
CA LYS A 331 0.07 19.72 6.47
C LYS A 331 1.52 19.86 6.96
N ALA A 332 1.92 19.05 7.94
CA ALA A 332 3.29 19.07 8.48
C ALA A 332 4.32 18.71 7.40
N ALA A 333 3.98 17.79 6.48
CA ALA A 333 4.81 17.40 5.34
C ALA A 333 4.73 18.39 4.14
N GLY A 334 3.88 19.43 4.22
CA GLY A 334 3.62 20.36 3.13
C GLY A 334 2.66 19.83 2.08
N PHE A 335 1.85 18.80 2.37
CA PHE A 335 0.84 18.22 1.48
C PHE A 335 -0.58 18.68 1.89
N GLY A 336 -1.55 18.37 1.05
CA GLY A 336 -2.98 18.57 1.30
C GLY A 336 -3.80 17.40 0.77
N TRP A 337 -5.09 17.40 1.05
CA TRP A 337 -6.01 16.32 0.66
C TRP A 337 -6.10 16.09 -0.85
N SER A 338 -5.93 17.13 -1.66
CA SER A 338 -5.88 17.02 -3.13
C SER A 338 -4.74 16.16 -3.64
N HIS A 339 -3.67 15.98 -2.84
CA HIS A 339 -2.52 15.15 -3.18
C HIS A 339 -2.71 13.68 -2.81
N VAL A 340 -3.73 13.31 -2.02
CA VAL A 340 -3.98 11.92 -1.64
C VAL A 340 -4.44 11.14 -2.86
N VAL A 341 -3.73 10.08 -3.21
CA VAL A 341 -3.95 9.28 -4.43
C VAL A 341 -4.45 7.87 -4.14
N ASP A 342 -4.10 7.32 -2.97
CA ASP A 342 -4.46 5.96 -2.58
C ASP A 342 -4.72 5.86 -1.08
N GLY A 343 -5.61 4.95 -0.70
CA GLY A 343 -5.90 4.61 0.69
C GLY A 343 -6.21 3.13 0.87
N VAL A 344 -5.67 2.54 1.92
CA VAL A 344 -6.06 1.20 2.38
C VAL A 344 -6.79 1.35 3.71
N VAL A 345 -8.01 0.82 3.76
CA VAL A 345 -8.90 0.90 4.92
C VAL A 345 -9.10 -0.49 5.50
N PHE A 346 -8.84 -0.62 6.78
CA PHE A 346 -9.11 -1.81 7.57
C PHE A 346 -10.24 -1.50 8.55
N ILE A 347 -11.28 -2.32 8.57
CA ILE A 347 -12.40 -2.21 9.51
C ILE A 347 -12.52 -3.50 10.31
N THR A 348 -12.95 -3.41 11.56
CA THR A 348 -13.08 -4.61 12.42
C THR A 348 -14.38 -5.37 12.21
N ASP A 349 -15.40 -4.72 11.63
CA ASP A 349 -16.67 -5.33 11.28
C ASP A 349 -17.17 -4.73 9.97
N VAL A 350 -17.70 -5.56 9.05
CA VAL A 350 -18.30 -5.09 7.79
C VAL A 350 -19.48 -4.16 8.01
N ALA A 351 -20.19 -4.28 9.14
CA ALA A 351 -21.26 -3.35 9.54
C ALA A 351 -20.76 -1.90 9.72
N ASN A 352 -19.46 -1.70 9.99
CA ASN A 352 -18.84 -0.38 10.10
C ASN A 352 -18.60 0.31 8.74
N PHE A 353 -18.79 -0.39 7.62
CA PHE A 353 -18.48 0.14 6.28
C PHE A 353 -19.27 1.41 5.94
N ALA A 354 -20.58 1.42 6.20
CA ALA A 354 -21.42 2.59 5.93
C ALA A 354 -21.05 3.78 6.84
N ALA A 355 -20.81 3.52 8.13
CA ALA A 355 -20.43 4.53 9.12
C ALA A 355 -19.03 5.11 8.79
N MET A 356 -18.06 4.28 8.42
CA MET A 356 -16.75 4.69 7.95
C MET A 356 -16.89 5.59 6.71
N ASN A 357 -17.67 5.20 5.70
CA ASN A 357 -17.90 6.00 4.50
C ASN A 357 -18.53 7.36 4.81
N THR A 358 -19.43 7.44 5.79
CA THR A 358 -20.01 8.71 6.26
C THR A 358 -18.92 9.64 6.81
N GLY A 359 -18.02 9.13 7.64
CA GLY A 359 -16.86 9.90 8.12
C GLY A 359 -15.93 10.33 6.98
N TYR A 360 -15.65 9.43 6.07
CA TYR A 360 -14.71 9.63 4.94
C TYR A 360 -15.19 10.74 3.97
N ARG A 361 -16.51 10.79 3.67
CA ARG A 361 -17.14 11.85 2.85
C ARG A 361 -17.07 13.24 3.48
N GLY A 362 -16.79 13.35 4.76
CA GLY A 362 -16.57 14.64 5.43
C GLY A 362 -15.35 15.41 4.90
N ILE A 363 -14.39 14.72 4.27
CA ILE A 363 -13.19 15.31 3.69
C ILE A 363 -13.17 15.15 2.17
N PHE A 364 -13.41 13.94 1.67
CA PHE A 364 -13.37 13.66 0.24
C PHE A 364 -14.78 13.83 -0.33
N THR A 365 -15.02 14.93 -1.05
CA THR A 365 -16.31 15.27 -1.69
C THR A 365 -16.30 15.07 -3.21
N LYS A 366 -15.11 15.10 -3.83
CA LYS A 366 -14.85 14.85 -5.24
C LYS A 366 -13.42 14.39 -5.44
N ASP A 367 -13.07 13.96 -6.62
CA ASP A 367 -11.71 13.54 -7.00
C ASP A 367 -11.13 12.58 -5.94
N PHE A 368 -11.93 11.58 -5.58
CA PHE A 368 -11.59 10.62 -4.54
C PHE A 368 -10.28 9.90 -4.84
N PRO A 369 -9.46 9.54 -3.82
CA PRO A 369 -8.36 8.61 -4.04
C PRO A 369 -8.86 7.22 -4.47
N ALA A 370 -7.97 6.41 -5.01
CA ALA A 370 -8.17 4.97 -5.07
C ALA A 370 -8.27 4.40 -3.65
N ARG A 371 -9.01 3.31 -3.45
CA ARG A 371 -9.21 2.72 -2.12
C ARG A 371 -9.52 1.24 -2.18
N ALA A 372 -8.90 0.46 -1.30
CA ALA A 372 -9.33 -0.88 -0.92
C ALA A 372 -9.88 -0.87 0.51
N THR A 373 -10.93 -1.66 0.80
CA THR A 373 -11.52 -1.71 2.15
C THR A 373 -11.86 -3.14 2.52
N VAL A 374 -11.19 -3.67 3.53
CA VAL A 374 -11.36 -5.04 4.00
C VAL A 374 -11.56 -5.12 5.51
N ARG A 375 -12.22 -6.18 5.97
CA ARG A 375 -12.35 -6.46 7.39
C ARG A 375 -11.18 -7.30 7.89
N THR A 376 -10.49 -6.78 8.91
CA THR A 376 -9.40 -7.45 9.64
C THR A 376 -9.55 -7.19 11.13
N GLY A 377 -8.76 -7.85 11.96
CA GLY A 377 -8.55 -7.39 13.33
C GLY A 377 -7.57 -6.21 13.35
N LEU A 378 -7.67 -5.36 14.36
CA LEU A 378 -6.73 -4.29 14.63
C LEU A 378 -5.95 -4.58 15.91
N VAL A 379 -4.74 -4.01 16.02
CA VAL A 379 -3.90 -4.18 17.21
C VAL A 379 -4.36 -3.33 18.41
N ALA A 380 -5.20 -2.32 18.16
CA ALA A 380 -5.81 -1.50 19.19
C ALA A 380 -7.18 -2.07 19.59
N PRO A 381 -7.43 -2.38 20.87
CA PRO A 381 -8.65 -3.05 21.32
C PRO A 381 -9.96 -2.30 20.99
N ASP A 382 -9.94 -0.97 21.07
CA ASP A 382 -11.11 -0.11 20.81
C ASP A 382 -11.10 0.50 19.40
N GLY A 383 -10.16 0.10 18.55
CA GLY A 383 -10.08 0.54 17.16
C GLY A 383 -11.13 -0.16 16.30
N LEU A 384 -11.93 0.60 15.57
CA LEU A 384 -12.92 0.09 14.61
C LEU A 384 -12.45 0.27 13.18
N VAL A 385 -11.60 1.26 12.95
CA VAL A 385 -11.08 1.65 11.62
C VAL A 385 -9.61 2.00 11.73
N GLU A 386 -8.81 1.54 10.76
CA GLU A 386 -7.44 1.99 10.51
C GLU A 386 -7.31 2.39 9.04
N ILE A 387 -6.66 3.53 8.75
CA ILE A 387 -6.48 4.00 7.37
C ILE A 387 -5.02 4.38 7.13
N MET A 388 -4.46 3.85 6.05
CA MET A 388 -3.14 4.20 5.52
C MET A 388 -3.31 4.96 4.20
N PHE A 389 -2.51 6.03 3.96
CA PHE A 389 -2.60 6.83 2.75
C PHE A 389 -1.26 6.94 2.01
N THR A 390 -1.36 7.10 0.69
CA THR A 390 -0.27 7.59 -0.16
C THR A 390 -0.70 8.93 -0.78
N ALA A 391 0.20 9.92 -0.75
CA ALA A 391 -0.03 11.20 -1.38
C ALA A 391 1.11 11.54 -2.35
N VAL A 392 0.79 12.26 -3.44
CA VAL A 392 1.72 12.66 -4.51
C VAL A 392 1.42 14.09 -4.92
N LYS A 393 2.47 14.92 -5.04
CA LYS A 393 2.41 16.29 -5.60
C LYS A 393 2.71 16.32 -7.08
#